data_b313287ecb8f869e587556086bdc46b4
#
_entry.id   b313287ecb8f869e587556086bdc46b4
#
_cell.length_a   1.000
_cell.length_b   1.000
_cell.length_c   1.000
_cell.angle_alpha   90.00
_cell.angle_beta   90.00
_cell.angle_gamma   90.00
#
_symmetry.space_group_name_H-M   'P 1'
#
loop_
_entity.id
_entity.type
_entity.pdbx_description
1 polymer ?
#
loop_
_entity_poly.entity_id
_entity_poly.type
_entity_poly.pdbx_seq_one_letter_code
_entity_poly.pdbx_strand_id
1 'polypeptide(L)'
;MGHYMTKEERIILQTLLNEKKPVSYIARKLGCCRQTVYNEIRRGQYLHNYGYYDKLRYSADKGQQIHDYNQTAKGRPLKIGSDHAFAAFIEHKIIVDRYSPAAALEAARKYPFATKICVSTLYSYIDKKVFYQLGNRHLWEKWKKKARTVEAAPRVAHPKLPSIENRPAHIGQRSERGHWEMDLIIGKAETSHVLLTLTERYSRQELIFKLPDRKAATIRGVFDRLERQHKDFSQRFKSLTTDNGSEFMEYDKLCRSIHGGSRFHVWYCHSYSAWEKGSVENHNRMIRRFFPKGTDFSKISKKRIAAVQDWMNNYPRKILQWQTPNEAAA
;
A
#
# COMPACT_ATOMS: atom_id res chain seq x y z
N MET A 1 -41.28 7.06 -11.11
CA MET A 1 -40.36 5.95 -10.78
C MET A 1 -41.09 4.63 -11.01
N GLY A 2 -40.48 3.66 -11.71
CA GLY A 2 -41.11 2.35 -11.90
C GLY A 2 -41.18 1.58 -10.58
N HIS A 3 -42.36 1.03 -10.29
CA HIS A 3 -42.59 0.19 -9.10
C HIS A 3 -41.83 -1.15 -9.29
N TYR A 4 -40.92 -1.47 -8.39
CA TYR A 4 -40.25 -2.78 -8.31
C TYR A 4 -40.93 -3.60 -7.21
N MET A 5 -41.50 -4.77 -7.57
CA MET A 5 -42.14 -5.65 -6.60
C MET A 5 -41.16 -6.16 -5.55
N THR A 6 -41.53 -6.12 -4.28
CA THR A 6 -40.84 -6.74 -3.18
C THR A 6 -41.08 -8.24 -3.15
N LYS A 7 -40.34 -8.98 -2.31
CA LYS A 7 -40.56 -10.43 -2.14
C LYS A 7 -41.99 -10.72 -1.60
N GLU A 8 -42.43 -9.90 -0.66
CA GLU A 8 -43.77 -9.99 -0.06
C GLU A 8 -44.88 -9.77 -1.11
N GLU A 9 -44.70 -8.77 -1.96
CA GLU A 9 -45.65 -8.50 -3.06
C GLU A 9 -45.72 -9.65 -4.08
N ARG A 10 -44.58 -10.35 -4.33
CA ARG A 10 -44.53 -11.55 -5.17
C ARG A 10 -45.29 -12.71 -4.56
N ILE A 11 -45.23 -12.88 -3.24
CA ILE A 11 -45.99 -13.91 -2.53
C ILE A 11 -47.52 -13.59 -2.62
N ILE A 12 -47.92 -12.33 -2.40
CA ILE A 12 -49.28 -11.88 -2.56
C ILE A 12 -49.76 -12.12 -4.00
N LEU A 13 -48.96 -11.79 -5.00
CA LEU A 13 -49.24 -12.07 -6.41
C LEU A 13 -49.50 -13.56 -6.65
N GLN A 14 -48.62 -14.42 -6.13
CA GLN A 14 -48.79 -15.88 -6.27
C GLN A 14 -50.08 -16.39 -5.66
N THR A 15 -50.44 -15.92 -4.47
CA THR A 15 -51.66 -16.28 -3.77
C THR A 15 -52.90 -15.89 -4.57
N LEU A 16 -52.97 -14.62 -5.03
CA LEU A 16 -54.08 -14.10 -5.81
C LEU A 16 -54.24 -14.79 -7.19
N LEU A 17 -53.09 -15.18 -7.82
CA LEU A 17 -53.14 -15.98 -9.05
C LEU A 17 -53.67 -17.40 -8.80
N ASN A 18 -53.32 -18.03 -7.69
CA ASN A 18 -53.88 -19.33 -7.30
C ASN A 18 -55.37 -19.26 -6.99
N GLU A 19 -55.85 -18.13 -6.45
CA GLU A 19 -57.30 -17.83 -6.26
C GLU A 19 -57.98 -17.43 -7.56
N LYS A 20 -57.30 -17.48 -8.72
CA LYS A 20 -57.87 -17.10 -10.03
C LYS A 20 -58.41 -15.67 -10.12
N LYS A 21 -57.87 -14.74 -9.31
CA LYS A 21 -58.26 -13.32 -9.38
C LYS A 21 -57.78 -12.70 -10.71
N PRO A 22 -58.58 -11.81 -11.32
CA PRO A 22 -58.18 -11.16 -12.56
C PRO A 22 -57.02 -10.20 -12.35
N VAL A 23 -56.16 -10.06 -13.37
CA VAL A 23 -54.93 -9.22 -13.30
C VAL A 23 -55.24 -7.76 -12.96
N SER A 24 -56.40 -7.25 -13.38
CA SER A 24 -56.87 -5.90 -13.02
C SER A 24 -57.10 -5.71 -11.51
N TYR A 25 -57.64 -6.73 -10.85
CA TYR A 25 -57.80 -6.75 -9.39
C TYR A 25 -56.45 -6.82 -8.69
N ILE A 26 -55.57 -7.71 -9.15
CA ILE A 26 -54.22 -7.87 -8.60
C ILE A 26 -53.41 -6.57 -8.71
N ALA A 27 -53.45 -5.93 -9.86
CA ALA A 27 -52.73 -4.66 -10.10
C ALA A 27 -53.20 -3.55 -9.15
N ARG A 28 -54.52 -3.46 -8.93
CA ARG A 28 -55.11 -2.49 -7.96
C ARG A 28 -54.68 -2.81 -6.54
N LYS A 29 -54.66 -4.09 -6.15
CA LYS A 29 -54.28 -4.54 -4.79
C LYS A 29 -52.82 -4.29 -4.48
N LEU A 30 -51.94 -4.45 -5.49
CA LEU A 30 -50.50 -4.22 -5.37
C LEU A 30 -50.06 -2.77 -5.68
N GLY A 31 -51.00 -1.87 -5.97
CA GLY A 31 -50.69 -0.47 -6.27
C GLY A 31 -49.82 -0.27 -7.51
N CYS A 32 -49.88 -1.18 -8.50
CA CYS A 32 -49.08 -1.12 -9.70
C CYS A 32 -49.93 -1.21 -10.99
N CYS A 33 -49.34 -0.96 -12.16
CA CYS A 33 -50.04 -1.11 -13.42
C CYS A 33 -50.13 -2.60 -13.84
N ARG A 34 -51.16 -2.92 -14.65
CA ARG A 34 -51.34 -4.28 -15.18
C ARG A 34 -50.13 -4.83 -15.92
N GLN A 35 -49.43 -3.96 -16.64
CA GLN A 35 -48.21 -4.35 -17.36
C GLN A 35 -47.10 -4.84 -16.42
N THR A 36 -46.96 -4.21 -15.24
CA THR A 36 -46.01 -4.66 -14.20
C THR A 36 -46.36 -6.07 -13.72
N VAL A 37 -47.66 -6.36 -13.50
CA VAL A 37 -48.13 -7.71 -13.12
C VAL A 37 -47.81 -8.74 -14.20
N TYR A 38 -48.09 -8.44 -15.47
CA TYR A 38 -47.77 -9.35 -16.59
C TYR A 38 -46.27 -9.60 -16.72
N ASN A 39 -45.48 -8.55 -16.59
CA ASN A 39 -44.01 -8.68 -16.65
C ASN A 39 -43.48 -9.56 -15.51
N GLU A 40 -44.06 -9.42 -14.31
CA GLU A 40 -43.66 -10.23 -13.16
C GLU A 40 -44.11 -11.69 -13.30
N ILE A 41 -45.34 -11.94 -13.78
CA ILE A 41 -45.81 -13.29 -14.08
C ILE A 41 -44.87 -13.97 -15.08
N ARG A 42 -44.50 -13.29 -16.17
CA ARG A 42 -43.55 -13.82 -17.17
C ARG A 42 -42.17 -14.12 -16.53
N ARG A 43 -41.70 -13.29 -15.60
CA ARG A 43 -40.42 -13.47 -14.91
C ARG A 43 -40.42 -14.73 -14.03
N GLY A 44 -41.49 -14.96 -13.26
CA GLY A 44 -41.57 -16.08 -12.32
C GLY A 44 -42.23 -17.34 -12.89
N GLN A 45 -42.51 -17.37 -14.17
CA GLN A 45 -43.21 -18.46 -14.83
C GLN A 45 -42.39 -19.74 -14.91
N TYR A 46 -43.03 -20.89 -14.66
CA TYR A 46 -42.42 -22.22 -14.78
C TYR A 46 -43.45 -23.23 -15.25
N LEU A 47 -42.99 -24.29 -15.89
CA LEU A 47 -43.80 -25.41 -16.30
C LEU A 47 -43.99 -26.37 -15.11
N HIS A 48 -45.23 -26.54 -14.70
CA HIS A 48 -45.57 -27.52 -13.66
C HIS A 48 -46.18 -28.76 -14.30
N ASN A 49 -45.56 -29.90 -14.06
CA ASN A 49 -46.02 -31.18 -14.58
C ASN A 49 -47.03 -31.81 -13.62
N TYR A 50 -48.23 -32.09 -14.09
CA TYR A 50 -49.28 -32.76 -13.36
C TYR A 50 -49.38 -34.27 -13.68
N GLY A 51 -48.39 -34.84 -14.32
CA GLY A 51 -48.33 -36.23 -14.72
C GLY A 51 -48.92 -36.47 -16.12
N TYR A 52 -50.09 -35.92 -16.42
CA TYR A 52 -50.75 -36.08 -17.72
C TYR A 52 -50.70 -34.85 -18.62
N TYR A 53 -50.40 -33.68 -18.07
CA TYR A 53 -50.28 -32.42 -18.81
C TYR A 53 -49.40 -31.44 -18.07
N ASP A 54 -48.78 -30.57 -18.80
CA ASP A 54 -47.98 -29.47 -18.28
C ASP A 54 -48.78 -28.17 -18.27
N LYS A 55 -48.64 -27.41 -17.19
CA LYS A 55 -49.28 -26.10 -17.06
C LYS A 55 -48.31 -25.05 -16.58
N LEU A 56 -48.37 -23.89 -17.24
CA LEU A 56 -47.59 -22.74 -16.78
C LEU A 56 -48.18 -22.20 -15.46
N ARG A 57 -47.31 -22.08 -14.46
CA ARG A 57 -47.61 -21.49 -13.17
C ARG A 57 -46.58 -20.41 -12.83
N TYR A 58 -46.95 -19.54 -11.92
CA TYR A 58 -46.06 -18.52 -11.37
C TYR A 58 -45.53 -18.98 -10.01
N SER A 59 -44.23 -18.72 -9.76
CA SER A 59 -43.57 -18.89 -8.47
C SER A 59 -42.95 -17.57 -8.04
N ALA A 60 -43.28 -17.12 -6.83
CA ALA A 60 -42.70 -15.94 -6.20
C ALA A 60 -41.17 -16.08 -6.02
N ASP A 61 -40.70 -17.27 -5.61
CA ASP A 61 -39.28 -17.53 -5.41
C ASP A 61 -38.50 -17.48 -6.73
N LYS A 62 -39.05 -18.09 -7.81
CA LYS A 62 -38.43 -18.01 -9.13
C LYS A 62 -38.39 -16.58 -9.64
N GLY A 63 -39.48 -15.82 -9.45
CA GLY A 63 -39.57 -14.39 -9.79
C GLY A 63 -38.50 -13.58 -9.05
N GLN A 64 -38.32 -13.87 -7.75
CA GLN A 64 -37.25 -13.24 -6.95
C GLN A 64 -35.86 -13.62 -7.43
N GLN A 65 -35.57 -14.91 -7.64
CA GLN A 65 -34.25 -15.36 -8.13
C GLN A 65 -33.87 -14.70 -9.45
N ILE A 66 -34.79 -14.64 -10.41
CA ILE A 66 -34.54 -13.99 -11.71
C ILE A 66 -34.37 -12.47 -11.53
N HIS A 67 -35.16 -11.85 -10.63
CA HIS A 67 -34.97 -10.43 -10.29
C HIS A 67 -33.58 -10.16 -9.75
N ASP A 68 -33.13 -10.95 -8.77
CA ASP A 68 -31.83 -10.80 -8.14
C ASP A 68 -30.67 -11.04 -9.14
N TYR A 69 -30.81 -12.07 -9.97
CA TYR A 69 -29.87 -12.33 -11.07
C TYR A 69 -29.78 -11.13 -12.03
N ASN A 70 -30.93 -10.58 -12.46
CA ASN A 70 -30.96 -9.41 -13.33
C ASN A 70 -30.41 -8.14 -12.65
N GLN A 71 -30.50 -8.02 -11.32
CA GLN A 71 -29.87 -6.92 -10.58
C GLN A 71 -28.33 -7.05 -10.58
N THR A 72 -27.81 -8.27 -10.47
CA THR A 72 -26.35 -8.49 -10.55
C THR A 72 -25.79 -8.17 -11.93
N ALA A 73 -26.60 -8.35 -12.98
CA ALA A 73 -26.21 -8.04 -14.36
C ALA A 73 -26.30 -6.54 -14.71
N LYS A 74 -26.85 -5.70 -13.83
CA LYS A 74 -26.94 -4.25 -14.04
C LYS A 74 -25.62 -3.57 -13.76
N GLY A 75 -25.26 -2.63 -14.59
CA GLY A 75 -24.08 -1.79 -14.41
C GLY A 75 -23.19 -1.75 -15.66
N ARG A 76 -22.23 -0.86 -15.64
CA ARG A 76 -21.21 -0.83 -16.69
C ARG A 76 -20.34 -2.08 -16.59
N PRO A 77 -19.99 -2.69 -17.72
CA PRO A 77 -19.01 -3.78 -17.72
C PRO A 77 -17.69 -3.31 -17.09
N LEU A 78 -16.96 -4.25 -16.50
CA LEU A 78 -15.65 -3.94 -15.91
C LEU A 78 -14.73 -3.41 -17.00
N LYS A 79 -14.03 -2.30 -16.74
CA LYS A 79 -13.08 -1.69 -17.69
C LYS A 79 -11.91 -2.62 -18.02
N ILE A 80 -11.63 -3.59 -17.17
CA ILE A 80 -10.59 -4.59 -17.41
C ILE A 80 -10.99 -5.57 -18.50
N GLY A 81 -12.32 -5.78 -18.72
CA GLY A 81 -12.83 -6.65 -19.79
C GLY A 81 -12.15 -8.00 -19.82
N SER A 82 -11.66 -8.37 -21.00
CA SER A 82 -10.88 -9.60 -21.26
C SER A 82 -9.36 -9.36 -21.33
N ASP A 83 -8.87 -8.23 -20.83
CA ASP A 83 -7.43 -7.91 -20.82
C ASP A 83 -6.69 -8.72 -19.74
N HIS A 84 -6.54 -10.01 -20.00
CA HIS A 84 -5.88 -10.94 -19.10
C HIS A 84 -4.40 -10.60 -18.90
N ALA A 85 -3.75 -10.03 -19.93
CA ALA A 85 -2.34 -9.62 -19.85
C ALA A 85 -2.16 -8.48 -18.84
N PHE A 86 -3.03 -7.47 -18.85
CA PHE A 86 -3.04 -6.42 -17.86
C PHE A 86 -3.31 -6.97 -16.46
N ALA A 87 -4.31 -7.86 -16.31
CA ALA A 87 -4.64 -8.46 -15.01
C ALA A 87 -3.44 -9.22 -14.43
N ALA A 88 -2.82 -10.10 -15.21
CA ALA A 88 -1.64 -10.87 -14.80
C ALA A 88 -0.46 -9.96 -14.45
N PHE A 89 -0.23 -8.89 -15.21
CA PHE A 89 0.82 -7.91 -14.93
C PHE A 89 0.61 -7.22 -13.57
N ILE A 90 -0.61 -6.75 -13.30
CA ILE A 90 -0.96 -6.10 -12.03
C ILE A 90 -0.82 -7.07 -10.86
N GLU A 91 -1.29 -8.32 -11.01
CA GLU A 91 -1.12 -9.35 -9.99
C GLU A 91 0.35 -9.61 -9.69
N HIS A 92 1.17 -9.81 -10.71
CA HIS A 92 2.61 -10.02 -10.55
C HIS A 92 3.28 -8.84 -9.83
N LYS A 93 3.01 -7.59 -10.27
CA LYS A 93 3.60 -6.39 -9.67
C LYS A 93 3.24 -6.23 -8.19
N ILE A 94 2.01 -6.56 -7.79
CA ILE A 94 1.58 -6.38 -6.41
C ILE A 94 2.00 -7.58 -5.54
N ILE A 95 1.84 -8.81 -6.02
CA ILE A 95 2.08 -10.02 -5.23
C ILE A 95 3.57 -10.35 -5.16
N VAL A 96 4.26 -10.38 -6.31
CA VAL A 96 5.66 -10.80 -6.41
C VAL A 96 6.60 -9.63 -6.15
N ASP A 97 6.44 -8.53 -6.93
CA ASP A 97 7.31 -7.36 -6.83
C ASP A 97 6.97 -6.46 -5.64
N ARG A 98 5.89 -6.76 -4.89
CA ARG A 98 5.44 -6.03 -3.69
C ARG A 98 5.18 -4.54 -3.94
N TYR A 99 4.73 -4.20 -5.13
CA TYR A 99 4.35 -2.83 -5.48
C TYR A 99 3.03 -2.45 -4.81
N SER A 100 2.86 -1.15 -4.55
CA SER A 100 1.53 -0.62 -4.22
C SER A 100 0.66 -0.61 -5.49
N PRO A 101 -0.68 -0.64 -5.36
CA PRO A 101 -1.56 -0.54 -6.53
C PRO A 101 -1.26 0.68 -7.41
N ALA A 102 -0.91 1.82 -6.80
CA ALA A 102 -0.55 3.02 -7.55
C ALA A 102 0.75 2.86 -8.35
N ALA A 103 1.79 2.26 -7.75
CA ALA A 103 3.06 2.01 -8.43
C ALA A 103 2.91 0.94 -9.52
N ALA A 104 2.08 -0.08 -9.30
CA ALA A 104 1.79 -1.10 -10.30
C ALA A 104 1.08 -0.54 -11.54
N LEU A 105 0.10 0.37 -11.34
CA LEU A 105 -0.56 1.06 -12.45
C LEU A 105 0.40 1.97 -13.21
N GLU A 106 1.28 2.68 -12.51
CA GLU A 106 2.26 3.53 -13.19
C GLU A 106 3.25 2.71 -14.01
N ALA A 107 3.71 1.58 -13.47
CA ALA A 107 4.52 0.63 -14.23
C ALA A 107 3.78 0.09 -15.46
N ALA A 108 2.47 -0.18 -15.36
CA ALA A 108 1.65 -0.65 -16.46
C ALA A 108 1.52 0.37 -17.61
N ARG A 109 1.61 1.68 -17.32
CA ARG A 109 1.55 2.73 -18.35
C ARG A 109 2.68 2.67 -19.38
N LYS A 110 3.79 2.04 -19.01
CA LYS A 110 4.95 1.83 -19.91
C LYS A 110 4.71 0.73 -20.95
N TYR A 111 3.59 0.01 -20.84
CA TYR A 111 3.24 -1.11 -21.73
C TYR A 111 1.95 -0.81 -22.52
N PRO A 112 1.78 -1.41 -23.70
CA PRO A 112 0.65 -1.15 -24.58
C PRO A 112 -0.62 -1.91 -24.19
N PHE A 113 -0.99 -1.88 -22.90
CA PHE A 113 -2.25 -2.46 -22.43
C PHE A 113 -3.46 -1.65 -22.89
N ALA A 114 -4.51 -2.34 -23.34
CA ALA A 114 -5.77 -1.72 -23.71
C ALA A 114 -6.49 -1.11 -22.49
N THR A 115 -6.34 -1.74 -21.33
CA THR A 115 -6.99 -1.33 -20.09
C THR A 115 -6.34 -0.07 -19.48
N LYS A 116 -7.15 1.00 -19.32
CA LYS A 116 -6.74 2.22 -18.61
C LYS A 116 -7.71 2.48 -17.46
N ILE A 117 -7.24 2.28 -16.26
CA ILE A 117 -8.02 2.51 -15.03
C ILE A 117 -7.28 3.42 -14.05
N CYS A 118 -8.03 4.08 -13.17
CA CYS A 118 -7.43 4.87 -12.09
C CYS A 118 -7.19 4.02 -10.84
N VAL A 119 -6.41 4.56 -9.91
CA VAL A 119 -6.03 3.87 -8.67
C VAL A 119 -7.24 3.46 -7.84
N SER A 120 -8.28 4.32 -7.73
CA SER A 120 -9.51 4.00 -6.99
C SER A 120 -10.29 2.85 -7.62
N THR A 121 -10.33 2.80 -8.97
CA THR A 121 -10.94 1.66 -9.68
C THR A 121 -10.18 0.36 -9.41
N LEU A 122 -8.84 0.40 -9.40
CA LEU A 122 -8.04 -0.78 -9.07
C LEU A 122 -8.32 -1.28 -7.65
N TYR A 123 -8.39 -0.39 -6.65
CA TYR A 123 -8.77 -0.78 -5.29
C TYR A 123 -10.17 -1.39 -5.24
N SER A 124 -11.15 -0.79 -5.95
CA SER A 124 -12.52 -1.35 -6.05
C SER A 124 -12.52 -2.75 -6.66
N TYR A 125 -11.70 -3.00 -7.68
CA TYR A 125 -11.60 -4.31 -8.31
C TYR A 125 -10.94 -5.35 -7.40
N ILE A 126 -9.95 -4.95 -6.59
CA ILE A 126 -9.34 -5.82 -5.58
C ILE A 126 -10.37 -6.16 -4.48
N ASP A 127 -11.16 -5.17 -4.03
CA ASP A 127 -12.22 -5.38 -3.03
C ASP A 127 -13.31 -6.31 -3.55
N LYS A 128 -13.71 -6.17 -4.82
CA LYS A 128 -14.70 -7.00 -5.50
C LYS A 128 -14.17 -8.37 -5.95
N LYS A 129 -12.90 -8.68 -5.66
CA LYS A 129 -12.24 -9.95 -6.06
C LYS A 129 -12.30 -10.21 -7.57
N VAL A 130 -12.12 -9.17 -8.38
CA VAL A 130 -12.10 -9.28 -9.85
C VAL A 130 -10.84 -10.04 -10.34
N PHE A 131 -9.75 -9.94 -9.60
CA PHE A 131 -8.50 -10.62 -9.89
C PHE A 131 -8.51 -12.06 -9.36
N TYR A 132 -7.79 -12.94 -10.04
CA TYR A 132 -7.73 -14.37 -9.69
C TYR A 132 -6.99 -14.62 -8.37
N GLN A 133 -5.79 -14.03 -8.21
CA GLN A 133 -4.95 -14.25 -7.04
C GLN A 133 -4.87 -13.02 -6.12
N LEU A 134 -5.03 -11.82 -6.69
CA LEU A 134 -4.87 -10.57 -5.97
C LEU A 134 -6.10 -10.27 -5.09
N GLY A 135 -5.85 -10.10 -3.80
CA GLY A 135 -6.87 -9.69 -2.84
C GLY A 135 -6.30 -8.75 -1.78
N ASN A 136 -7.14 -8.27 -0.88
CA ASN A 136 -6.79 -7.32 0.17
C ASN A 136 -5.61 -7.76 1.06
N ARG A 137 -5.43 -9.07 1.24
CA ARG A 137 -4.29 -9.65 1.98
C ARG A 137 -2.91 -9.27 1.42
N HIS A 138 -2.82 -8.91 0.15
CA HIS A 138 -1.58 -8.50 -0.50
C HIS A 138 -1.31 -7.00 -0.40
N LEU A 139 -2.28 -6.22 0.14
CA LEU A 139 -2.18 -4.79 0.33
C LEU A 139 -1.60 -4.47 1.71
N TRP A 140 -0.31 -4.12 1.76
CA TRP A 140 0.46 -3.93 2.99
C TRP A 140 -0.18 -2.95 3.99
N GLU A 141 -0.82 -1.88 3.53
CA GLU A 141 -1.39 -0.84 4.40
C GLU A 141 -2.80 -1.20 4.94
N LYS A 142 -3.57 -2.04 4.26
CA LYS A 142 -4.93 -2.43 4.70
C LYS A 142 -4.95 -3.32 5.95
N TRP A 143 -3.84 -3.98 6.28
CA TRP A 143 -3.74 -4.90 7.42
C TRP A 143 -3.28 -4.25 8.72
N LYS A 144 -2.98 -2.95 8.72
CA LYS A 144 -2.54 -2.26 9.93
C LYS A 144 -3.71 -2.01 10.86
N LYS A 145 -3.66 -2.61 12.05
CA LYS A 145 -4.52 -2.22 13.19
C LYS A 145 -4.23 -0.75 13.55
N LYS A 146 -5.28 -0.04 14.02
CA LYS A 146 -5.14 1.34 14.54
C LYS A 146 -3.94 1.43 15.49
N ALA A 147 -3.07 2.40 15.24
CA ALA A 147 -1.98 2.70 16.15
C ALA A 147 -2.55 3.05 17.53
N ARG A 148 -1.98 2.49 18.60
CA ARG A 148 -2.23 2.98 19.95
C ARG A 148 -1.68 4.40 20.05
N THR A 149 -2.48 5.33 20.53
CA THR A 149 -2.03 6.66 20.93
C THR A 149 -1.02 6.47 22.07
N VAL A 150 0.24 6.78 21.82
CA VAL A 150 1.28 6.81 22.83
C VAL A 150 1.35 8.26 23.28
N GLU A 151 1.19 8.50 24.58
CA GLU A 151 1.42 9.82 25.16
C GLU A 151 2.85 10.27 24.84
N ALA A 152 2.97 11.52 24.38
CA ALA A 152 4.27 12.09 24.05
C ALA A 152 5.07 12.29 25.33
N ALA A 153 6.21 11.60 25.44
CA ALA A 153 7.13 11.82 26.54
C ALA A 153 7.79 13.22 26.44
N PRO A 154 8.20 13.83 27.56
CA PRO A 154 8.76 15.17 27.58
C PRO A 154 10.02 15.26 26.72
N ARG A 155 10.17 16.38 26.01
CA ARG A 155 11.33 16.68 25.17
C ARG A 155 12.56 16.89 26.06
N VAL A 156 13.57 16.04 25.92
CA VAL A 156 14.87 16.22 26.57
C VAL A 156 15.81 16.89 25.57
N ALA A 157 16.28 18.08 25.89
CA ALA A 157 17.28 18.78 25.11
C ALA A 157 18.68 18.26 25.48
N HIS A 158 19.52 18.03 24.47
CA HIS A 158 20.95 17.73 24.65
C HIS A 158 21.77 18.96 24.23
N PRO A 159 22.09 19.87 25.16
CA PRO A 159 22.64 21.20 24.83
C PRO A 159 24.03 21.16 24.18
N LYS A 160 24.71 20.02 24.16
CA LYS A 160 26.06 19.87 23.57
C LYS A 160 26.07 19.38 22.12
N LEU A 161 24.90 19.03 21.54
CA LEU A 161 24.81 18.48 20.19
C LEU A 161 24.18 19.48 19.22
N PRO A 162 24.63 19.55 17.94
CA PRO A 162 24.03 20.43 16.94
C PRO A 162 22.55 20.13 16.73
N SER A 163 21.67 21.02 17.16
CA SER A 163 20.22 20.87 17.01
C SER A 163 19.80 20.97 15.54
N ILE A 164 18.75 20.23 15.16
CA ILE A 164 18.10 20.34 13.86
C ILE A 164 17.58 21.75 13.58
N GLU A 165 17.31 22.56 14.59
CA GLU A 165 16.90 23.96 14.45
C GLU A 165 17.95 24.83 13.77
N ASN A 166 19.24 24.51 13.99
CA ASN A 166 20.37 25.19 13.37
C ASN A 166 20.70 24.68 11.97
N ARG A 167 19.93 23.69 11.47
CA ARG A 167 20.15 23.12 10.14
C ARG A 167 19.71 24.14 9.08
N PRO A 168 20.57 24.46 8.09
CA PRO A 168 20.24 25.39 7.02
C PRO A 168 18.90 25.07 6.32
N ALA A 169 18.10 26.10 6.06
CA ALA A 169 16.75 25.93 5.52
C ALA A 169 16.70 25.22 4.15
N HIS A 170 17.73 25.42 3.30
CA HIS A 170 17.81 24.76 1.99
C HIS A 170 17.87 23.23 2.10
N ILE A 171 18.45 22.68 3.18
CA ILE A 171 18.44 21.23 3.44
C ILE A 171 17.01 20.77 3.72
N GLY A 172 16.18 21.60 4.36
CA GLY A 172 14.77 21.34 4.60
C GLY A 172 13.95 21.23 3.31
N GLN A 173 14.28 22.05 2.30
CA GLN A 173 13.60 22.08 0.99
C GLN A 173 13.87 20.85 0.12
N ARG A 174 14.91 20.05 0.46
CA ARG A 174 15.29 18.83 -0.29
C ARG A 174 15.60 19.11 -1.75
N SER A 175 16.21 20.24 -2.06
CA SER A 175 16.56 20.68 -3.41
C SER A 175 17.99 20.30 -3.81
N GLU A 176 18.78 19.83 -2.84
CA GLU A 176 20.19 19.50 -3.02
C GLU A 176 20.49 18.04 -2.61
N ARG A 177 21.38 17.39 -3.33
CA ARG A 177 21.88 16.04 -3.02
C ARG A 177 22.94 16.08 -1.93
N GLY A 178 23.12 14.95 -1.26
CA GLY A 178 24.18 14.73 -0.26
C GLY A 178 23.73 14.93 1.18
N HIS A 179 22.44 15.11 1.42
CA HIS A 179 21.86 15.23 2.75
C HIS A 179 21.10 13.97 3.13
N TRP A 180 21.57 13.26 4.13
CA TRP A 180 21.09 11.93 4.51
C TRP A 180 20.37 11.95 5.85
N GLU A 181 19.35 11.11 5.98
CA GLU A 181 18.73 10.76 7.25
C GLU A 181 19.24 9.38 7.66
N MET A 182 19.70 9.26 8.91
CA MET A 182 20.27 8.03 9.46
C MET A 182 19.38 7.45 10.55
N ASP A 183 19.22 6.12 10.55
CA ASP A 183 18.44 5.41 11.56
C ASP A 183 18.91 3.96 11.73
N LEU A 184 18.48 3.30 12.82
CA LEU A 184 18.69 1.89 13.04
C LEU A 184 17.40 1.10 13.02
N ILE A 185 17.37 0.02 12.24
CA ILE A 185 16.27 -0.95 12.30
C ILE A 185 16.67 -2.10 13.23
N ILE A 186 16.07 -2.10 14.42
CA ILE A 186 16.28 -3.14 15.42
C ILE A 186 15.45 -4.38 15.03
N GLY A 187 16.08 -5.56 15.10
CA GLY A 187 15.47 -6.85 14.83
C GLY A 187 14.84 -7.49 16.07
N LYS A 188 15.18 -8.77 16.30
CA LYS A 188 14.81 -9.53 17.49
C LYS A 188 15.57 -9.00 18.70
N ALA A 189 14.89 -8.82 19.83
CA ALA A 189 15.49 -8.23 21.04
C ALA A 189 16.70 -9.01 21.58
N GLU A 190 16.70 -10.33 21.40
CA GLU A 190 17.73 -11.25 21.90
C GLU A 190 19.00 -11.24 21.04
N THR A 191 19.01 -10.54 19.90
CA THR A 191 20.17 -10.48 19.01
C THR A 191 20.74 -9.07 18.93
N SER A 192 22.05 -8.96 18.84
CA SER A 192 22.75 -7.67 18.73
C SER A 192 22.70 -7.08 17.33
N HIS A 193 22.45 -7.92 16.31
CA HIS A 193 22.47 -7.52 14.90
C HIS A 193 21.36 -6.54 14.54
N VAL A 194 21.73 -5.47 13.84
CA VAL A 194 20.82 -4.41 13.39
C VAL A 194 21.09 -4.02 11.94
N LEU A 195 20.17 -3.28 11.34
CA LEU A 195 20.44 -2.63 10.06
C LEU A 195 20.62 -1.13 10.29
N LEU A 196 21.72 -0.57 9.82
CA LEU A 196 21.91 0.86 9.65
C LEU A 196 21.30 1.25 8.30
N THR A 197 20.42 2.23 8.31
CA THR A 197 19.78 2.78 7.13
C THR A 197 20.19 4.22 6.92
N LEU A 198 20.55 4.56 5.70
CA LEU A 198 20.85 5.91 5.27
C LEU A 198 19.93 6.25 4.10
N THR A 199 19.04 7.22 4.30
CA THR A 199 18.10 7.67 3.29
C THR A 199 18.52 9.05 2.78
N GLU A 200 18.83 9.16 1.49
CA GLU A 200 19.13 10.44 0.86
C GLU A 200 17.84 11.27 0.69
N ARG A 201 17.90 12.55 1.05
CA ARG A 201 16.70 13.39 1.18
C ARG A 201 16.13 13.89 -0.15
N TYR A 202 16.96 14.10 -1.15
CA TYR A 202 16.57 14.56 -2.50
C TYR A 202 16.09 13.38 -3.35
N SER A 203 16.99 12.45 -3.67
CA SER A 203 16.75 11.33 -4.57
C SER A 203 15.95 10.18 -3.95
N ARG A 204 15.81 10.15 -2.61
CA ARG A 204 15.23 9.03 -1.86
C ARG A 204 16.04 7.74 -1.98
N GLN A 205 17.31 7.85 -2.37
CA GLN A 205 18.19 6.70 -2.41
C GLN A 205 18.40 6.12 -1.02
N GLU A 206 18.49 4.79 -0.94
CA GLU A 206 18.63 4.05 0.30
C GLU A 206 19.92 3.26 0.30
N LEU A 207 20.66 3.33 1.40
CA LEU A 207 21.80 2.45 1.69
C LEU A 207 21.50 1.67 2.97
N ILE A 208 21.69 0.36 2.94
CA ILE A 208 21.37 -0.54 4.07
C ILE A 208 22.62 -1.35 4.43
N PHE A 209 23.06 -1.22 5.67
CA PHE A 209 24.23 -1.95 6.18
C PHE A 209 23.84 -2.88 7.31
N LYS A 210 24.22 -4.15 7.23
CA LYS A 210 24.11 -5.10 8.33
C LYS A 210 25.25 -4.88 9.32
N LEU A 211 24.89 -4.56 10.57
CA LEU A 211 25.85 -4.37 11.67
C LEU A 211 25.74 -5.52 12.67
N PRO A 212 26.87 -5.96 13.26
CA PRO A 212 26.87 -6.99 14.30
C PRO A 212 26.33 -6.48 15.62
N ASP A 213 26.40 -5.17 15.87
CA ASP A 213 25.94 -4.51 17.08
C ASP A 213 25.54 -3.05 16.83
N ARG A 214 25.07 -2.38 17.89
CA ARG A 214 24.66 -0.96 17.87
C ARG A 214 25.72 0.00 18.41
N LYS A 215 26.98 -0.41 18.46
CA LYS A 215 28.05 0.43 19.02
C LYS A 215 28.39 1.58 18.07
N ALA A 216 28.64 2.76 18.64
CA ALA A 216 29.05 3.94 17.88
C ALA A 216 30.32 3.68 17.02
N ALA A 217 31.27 2.88 17.53
CA ALA A 217 32.46 2.48 16.79
C ALA A 217 32.13 1.65 15.53
N THR A 218 31.13 0.76 15.60
CA THR A 218 30.69 -0.06 14.47
C THR A 218 30.04 0.80 13.39
N ILE A 219 29.20 1.78 13.79
CA ILE A 219 28.56 2.74 12.88
C ILE A 219 29.63 3.62 12.21
N ARG A 220 30.57 4.15 12.99
CA ARG A 220 31.69 4.93 12.45
C ARG A 220 32.50 4.15 11.41
N GLY A 221 32.76 2.88 11.66
CA GLY A 221 33.48 2.00 10.72
C GLY A 221 32.76 1.82 9.37
N VAL A 222 31.43 2.03 9.31
CA VAL A 222 30.71 2.07 8.02
C VAL A 222 31.12 3.30 7.23
N PHE A 223 31.14 4.48 7.85
CA PHE A 223 31.52 5.72 7.18
C PHE A 223 32.98 5.74 6.80
N ASP A 224 33.88 5.18 7.65
CA ASP A 224 35.32 5.04 7.33
C ASP A 224 35.53 4.17 6.08
N ARG A 225 34.71 3.13 5.91
CA ARG A 225 34.72 2.28 4.71
C ARG A 225 34.16 3.02 3.49
N LEU A 226 33.04 3.72 3.62
CA LEU A 226 32.47 4.50 2.53
C LEU A 226 33.41 5.59 2.05
N GLU A 227 34.13 6.25 2.97
CA GLU A 227 35.10 7.29 2.67
C GLU A 227 36.31 6.73 1.92
N ARG A 228 36.78 5.51 2.25
CA ARG A 228 37.85 4.82 1.48
C ARG A 228 37.40 4.38 0.09
N GLN A 229 36.11 4.03 -0.06
CA GLN A 229 35.57 3.47 -1.31
C GLN A 229 35.16 4.54 -2.32
N HIS A 230 34.81 5.74 -1.87
CA HIS A 230 34.26 6.80 -2.71
C HIS A 230 35.16 8.04 -2.72
N LYS A 231 35.81 8.31 -3.84
CA LYS A 231 36.61 9.53 -4.03
C LYS A 231 35.81 10.82 -3.93
N ASP A 232 34.55 10.76 -4.28
CA ASP A 232 33.53 11.83 -4.23
C ASP A 232 32.75 11.88 -2.92
N PHE A 233 33.25 11.25 -1.85
CA PHE A 233 32.57 11.10 -0.57
C PHE A 233 32.03 12.42 -0.02
N SER A 234 32.83 13.50 -0.03
CA SER A 234 32.41 14.81 0.49
C SER A 234 31.25 15.46 -0.29
N GLN A 235 31.14 15.16 -1.58
CA GLN A 235 30.00 15.61 -2.41
C GLN A 235 28.76 14.76 -2.15
N ARG A 236 28.97 13.47 -1.94
CA ARG A 236 27.89 12.48 -1.72
C ARG A 236 27.33 12.53 -0.29
N PHE A 237 28.15 12.88 0.70
CA PHE A 237 27.78 12.95 2.11
C PHE A 237 28.13 14.32 2.68
N LYS A 238 27.23 15.30 2.51
CA LYS A 238 27.39 16.68 3.02
C LYS A 238 26.92 16.81 4.46
N SER A 239 25.79 16.20 4.79
CA SER A 239 25.28 16.18 6.15
C SER A 239 24.44 14.93 6.47
N LEU A 240 24.38 14.61 7.76
CA LEU A 240 23.52 13.59 8.32
C LEU A 240 22.49 14.23 9.25
N THR A 241 21.27 13.69 9.28
CA THR A 241 20.26 13.99 10.30
C THR A 241 19.93 12.70 11.02
N THR A 242 20.03 12.69 12.35
CA THR A 242 19.78 11.51 13.17
C THR A 242 18.95 11.86 14.41
N ASP A 243 18.46 10.84 15.12
CA ASP A 243 17.88 11.04 16.47
C ASP A 243 18.96 11.07 17.54
N ASN A 244 18.48 11.20 18.80
CA ASN A 244 19.36 11.23 19.97
C ASN A 244 19.62 9.81 20.53
N GLY A 245 19.73 8.80 19.66
CA GLY A 245 20.12 7.45 20.07
C GLY A 245 21.54 7.45 20.66
N SER A 246 21.76 6.70 21.74
CA SER A 246 23.08 6.60 22.40
C SER A 246 24.21 6.21 21.45
N GLU A 247 23.88 5.45 20.42
CA GLU A 247 24.76 5.00 19.36
C GLU A 247 25.27 6.12 18.43
N PHE A 248 24.60 7.27 18.42
CA PHE A 248 24.93 8.42 17.56
C PHE A 248 25.52 9.60 18.33
N MET A 249 25.61 9.50 19.67
CA MET A 249 26.00 10.62 20.54
C MET A 249 27.49 10.99 20.49
N GLU A 250 28.35 10.14 19.94
CA GLU A 250 29.78 10.44 19.79
C GLU A 250 30.02 11.36 18.57
N TYR A 251 29.48 12.59 18.62
CA TYR A 251 29.51 13.56 17.51
C TYR A 251 30.91 13.77 16.91
N ASP A 252 31.91 14.13 17.74
CA ASP A 252 33.25 14.45 17.28
C ASP A 252 33.92 13.27 16.56
N LYS A 253 33.69 12.06 17.08
CA LYS A 253 34.24 10.85 16.47
C LYS A 253 33.48 10.47 15.20
N LEU A 254 32.17 10.70 15.14
CA LEU A 254 31.36 10.41 13.97
C LEU A 254 31.72 11.37 12.81
N CYS A 255 31.92 12.64 13.09
CA CYS A 255 32.28 13.67 12.11
C CYS A 255 33.74 13.59 11.64
N ARG A 256 34.63 12.90 12.37
CA ARG A 256 36.06 12.87 12.04
C ARG A 256 36.33 12.06 10.77
N SER A 257 36.97 12.69 9.78
CA SER A 257 37.46 12.03 8.56
C SER A 257 38.69 11.17 8.82
N ILE A 258 38.83 10.06 8.07
CA ILE A 258 40.07 9.26 8.03
C ILE A 258 41.24 9.99 7.38
N HIS A 259 40.94 11.03 6.59
CA HIS A 259 41.95 11.87 5.92
C HIS A 259 42.28 13.15 6.69
N GLY A 260 41.73 13.31 7.91
CA GLY A 260 41.83 14.52 8.72
C GLY A 260 40.70 15.51 8.53
N GLY A 261 40.44 16.31 9.56
CA GLY A 261 39.32 17.25 9.56
C GLY A 261 37.93 16.60 9.72
N SER A 262 36.89 17.29 9.26
CA SER A 262 35.51 16.82 9.33
C SER A 262 35.03 16.25 7.99
N ARG A 263 34.36 15.11 8.04
CA ARG A 263 33.81 14.43 6.84
C ARG A 263 32.42 14.93 6.43
N PHE A 264 31.61 15.37 7.39
CA PHE A 264 30.25 15.91 7.16
C PHE A 264 29.71 16.60 8.42
N HIS A 265 28.61 17.32 8.30
CA HIS A 265 27.87 17.88 9.44
C HIS A 265 26.79 16.88 9.91
N VAL A 266 26.56 16.83 11.24
CA VAL A 266 25.47 16.02 11.83
C VAL A 266 24.50 16.92 12.56
N TRP A 267 23.20 16.71 12.30
CA TRP A 267 22.11 17.43 12.93
C TRP A 267 21.26 16.44 13.74
N TYR A 268 20.94 16.78 14.96
CA TYR A 268 20.19 15.94 15.86
C TYR A 268 18.75 16.42 15.98
N CYS A 269 17.80 15.50 15.73
CA CYS A 269 16.38 15.76 15.90
C CYS A 269 16.03 15.96 17.38
N HIS A 270 14.91 16.63 17.65
CA HIS A 270 14.37 16.67 18.99
C HIS A 270 13.96 15.28 19.46
N SER A 271 14.07 15.03 20.74
CA SER A 271 13.60 13.79 21.34
C SER A 271 12.11 13.59 21.04
N TYR A 272 11.73 12.36 20.68
CA TYR A 272 10.36 11.97 20.33
C TYR A 272 9.76 12.69 19.09
N SER A 273 10.58 13.33 18.27
CA SER A 273 10.15 14.08 17.07
C SER A 273 10.42 13.29 15.79
N ALA A 274 9.83 12.10 15.67
CA ALA A 274 10.01 11.21 14.51
C ALA A 274 9.65 11.86 13.16
N TRP A 275 8.73 12.84 13.16
CA TRP A 275 8.33 13.59 11.95
C TRP A 275 9.45 14.42 11.34
N GLU A 276 10.49 14.77 12.10
CA GLU A 276 11.67 15.49 11.60
C GLU A 276 12.53 14.63 10.68
N LYS A 277 12.43 13.31 10.79
CA LYS A 277 13.02 12.29 9.91
C LYS A 277 11.96 11.58 9.05
N GLY A 278 11.04 12.32 8.45
CA GLY A 278 9.90 11.72 7.75
C GLY A 278 10.26 10.82 6.55
N SER A 279 11.43 11.00 5.93
CA SER A 279 11.88 10.14 4.83
C SER A 279 12.26 8.75 5.34
N VAL A 280 13.11 8.68 6.36
CA VAL A 280 13.57 7.42 6.96
C VAL A 280 12.40 6.60 7.53
N GLU A 281 11.44 7.24 8.20
CA GLU A 281 10.27 6.52 8.73
C GLU A 281 9.50 5.78 7.63
N ASN A 282 9.25 6.44 6.52
CA ASN A 282 8.57 5.83 5.38
C ASN A 282 9.41 4.69 4.77
N HIS A 283 10.74 4.90 4.63
CA HIS A 283 11.65 3.89 4.10
C HIS A 283 11.75 2.68 5.04
N ASN A 284 11.85 2.90 6.35
CA ASN A 284 11.84 1.83 7.33
C ASN A 284 10.55 1.00 7.26
N ARG A 285 9.38 1.64 7.01
CA ARG A 285 8.13 0.90 6.75
C ARG A 285 8.21 0.02 5.50
N MET A 286 8.90 0.47 4.45
CA MET A 286 9.08 -0.33 3.24
C MET A 286 10.04 -1.49 3.46
N ILE A 287 11.16 -1.26 4.17
CA ILE A 287 12.11 -2.32 4.57
C ILE A 287 11.40 -3.38 5.43
N ARG A 288 10.48 -2.95 6.30
CA ARG A 288 9.66 -3.85 7.14
C ARG A 288 8.68 -4.75 6.37
N ARG A 289 8.45 -4.50 5.08
CA ARG A 289 7.73 -5.46 4.20
C ARG A 289 8.54 -6.73 3.95
N PHE A 290 9.88 -6.64 4.00
CA PHE A 290 10.79 -7.76 3.80
C PHE A 290 11.32 -8.33 5.11
N PHE A 291 11.49 -7.47 6.11
CA PHE A 291 12.01 -7.79 7.43
C PHE A 291 11.04 -7.29 8.51
N PRO A 292 9.97 -8.06 8.83
CA PRO A 292 9.02 -7.70 9.87
C PRO A 292 9.67 -7.45 11.23
N LYS A 293 8.95 -6.81 12.17
CA LYS A 293 9.41 -6.68 13.56
C LYS A 293 9.69 -8.07 14.13
N GLY A 294 10.79 -8.21 14.88
CA GLY A 294 11.24 -9.49 15.43
C GLY A 294 12.10 -10.34 14.47
N THR A 295 12.43 -9.84 13.26
CA THR A 295 13.38 -10.53 12.37
C THR A 295 14.75 -10.64 13.02
N ASP A 296 15.32 -11.84 13.03
CA ASP A 296 16.69 -12.09 13.46
C ASP A 296 17.67 -11.75 12.32
N PHE A 297 18.29 -10.59 12.38
CA PHE A 297 19.23 -10.15 11.37
C PHE A 297 20.53 -10.94 11.36
N SER A 298 20.87 -11.69 12.42
CA SER A 298 22.07 -12.55 12.40
C SER A 298 22.00 -13.59 11.28
N LYS A 299 20.78 -14.10 11.03
CA LYS A 299 20.48 -15.15 10.04
C LYS A 299 20.26 -14.61 8.62
N ILE A 300 20.12 -13.30 8.44
CA ILE A 300 19.89 -12.70 7.12
C ILE A 300 21.23 -12.47 6.42
N SER A 301 21.37 -13.01 5.20
CA SER A 301 22.57 -12.84 4.39
C SER A 301 22.72 -11.40 3.89
N LYS A 302 23.96 -10.95 3.69
CA LYS A 302 24.26 -9.65 3.07
C LYS A 302 23.64 -9.54 1.66
N LYS A 303 23.62 -10.63 0.89
CA LYS A 303 22.98 -10.70 -0.44
C LYS A 303 21.48 -10.38 -0.37
N ARG A 304 20.77 -10.90 0.66
CA ARG A 304 19.34 -10.62 0.85
C ARG A 304 19.09 -9.15 1.20
N ILE A 305 19.95 -8.54 1.98
CA ILE A 305 19.87 -7.11 2.34
C ILE A 305 20.13 -6.24 1.10
N ALA A 306 21.17 -6.57 0.32
CA ALA A 306 21.45 -5.89 -0.95
C ALA A 306 20.27 -5.96 -1.92
N ALA A 307 19.62 -7.13 -2.05
CA ALA A 307 18.44 -7.28 -2.90
C ALA A 307 17.26 -6.38 -2.44
N VAL A 308 17.09 -6.17 -1.13
CA VAL A 308 16.08 -5.24 -0.61
C VAL A 308 16.49 -3.78 -0.89
N GLN A 309 17.75 -3.43 -0.73
CA GLN A 309 18.25 -2.09 -1.10
C GLN A 309 18.04 -1.82 -2.59
N ASP A 310 18.38 -2.76 -3.45
CA ASP A 310 18.19 -2.65 -4.90
C ASP A 310 16.70 -2.49 -5.24
N TRP A 311 15.82 -3.25 -4.59
CA TRP A 311 14.39 -3.10 -4.73
C TRP A 311 13.92 -1.70 -4.32
N MET A 312 14.40 -1.18 -3.16
CA MET A 312 14.09 0.16 -2.67
C MET A 312 14.50 1.25 -3.67
N ASN A 313 15.68 1.10 -4.27
CA ASN A 313 16.27 2.08 -5.18
C ASN A 313 15.72 1.99 -6.61
N ASN A 314 15.07 0.89 -6.95
CA ASN A 314 14.37 0.69 -8.23
C ASN A 314 12.84 0.77 -8.11
N TYR A 315 12.32 1.10 -6.91
CA TYR A 315 10.89 1.25 -6.69
C TYR A 315 10.43 2.66 -7.09
N PRO A 316 9.45 2.81 -8.03
CA PRO A 316 8.98 4.12 -8.46
C PRO A 316 8.28 4.88 -7.32
N ARG A 317 8.64 6.16 -7.14
CA ARG A 317 8.14 7.00 -6.06
C ARG A 317 7.23 8.10 -6.60
N LYS A 318 6.01 8.20 -6.09
CA LYS A 318 5.08 9.29 -6.46
C LYS A 318 5.70 10.68 -6.21
N ILE A 319 6.45 10.84 -5.10
CA ILE A 319 7.11 12.10 -4.74
C ILE A 319 8.21 12.50 -5.72
N LEU A 320 8.78 11.54 -6.47
CA LEU A 320 9.76 11.75 -7.55
C LEU A 320 9.08 11.71 -8.93
N GLN A 321 7.80 12.05 -9.02
CA GLN A 321 7.03 11.97 -10.26
C GLN A 321 7.10 10.59 -10.94
N TRP A 322 7.11 9.54 -10.12
CA TRP A 322 7.22 8.13 -10.49
C TRP A 322 8.59 7.70 -11.03
N GLN A 323 9.59 8.54 -10.95
CA GLN A 323 10.98 8.11 -11.10
C GLN A 323 11.39 7.20 -9.94
N THR A 324 12.36 6.34 -10.22
CA THR A 324 13.04 5.56 -9.18
C THR A 324 14.10 6.40 -8.47
N PRO A 325 14.50 6.07 -7.23
CA PRO A 325 15.63 6.71 -6.57
C PRO A 325 16.92 6.68 -7.40
N ASN A 326 17.19 5.60 -8.13
CA ASN A 326 18.36 5.51 -9.00
C ASN A 326 18.29 6.49 -10.18
N GLU A 327 17.13 6.61 -10.83
CA GLU A 327 16.91 7.61 -11.90
C GLU A 327 17.02 9.04 -11.38
N ALA A 328 16.51 9.31 -10.17
CA ALA A 328 16.60 10.63 -9.55
C ALA A 328 18.02 10.96 -9.03
N ALA A 329 18.86 9.94 -8.77
CA ALA A 329 20.25 10.10 -8.34
C ALA A 329 21.24 10.17 -9.50
N ALA A 330 20.87 9.80 -10.71
CA ALA A 330 21.67 9.97 -11.94
C ALA A 330 21.65 11.44 -12.37
#